data_48d825df41bc4023999fc5b62bfe3bf5
#
_entry.id   48d825df41bc4023999fc5b62bfe3bf5
#
_cell.length_a   1.000
_cell.length_b   1.000
_cell.length_c   1.000
_cell.angle_alpha   90.00
_cell.angle_beta   90.00
_cell.angle_gamma   90.00
#
_symmetry.space_group_name_H-M   'P 1'
#
loop_
_entity.id
_entity.type
_entity.pdbx_description
1 polymer ?
#
loop_
_entity_poly.entity_id
_entity_poly.type
_entity_poly.pdbx_seq_one_letter_code
_entity_poly.pdbx_strand_id
1 'polypeptide(L)'
;MPPDAESPIGVRSPADCRSLTEVRTEIDRVDRVLVTRIAERMGYVERAWQLKLDQKAEANVPWRNQQVIDKVRAIAAEEGVPPDLCEALWRQMIGWFIQYEEEKLRGQIEAGK
;
A
#
# COMPACT_ATOMS: atom_id res chain seq x y z
N MET A 1 -29.92 -12.82 14.02
CA MET A 1 -29.43 -11.61 13.99
C MET A 1 -29.07 -11.18 12.67
N PRO A 2 -29.30 -10.06 12.53
CA PRO A 2 -28.85 -9.57 11.31
C PRO A 2 -27.41 -9.89 11.25
N PRO A 3 -27.00 -10.16 10.11
CA PRO A 3 -25.64 -10.33 9.87
C PRO A 3 -25.02 -9.20 10.56
N ASP A 4 -24.63 -9.45 11.69
CA ASP A 4 -23.79 -8.63 12.28
C ASP A 4 -23.84 -7.23 11.85
N ALA A 5 -24.29 -6.37 12.63
CA ALA A 5 -24.25 -4.98 12.35
C ALA A 5 -22.83 -4.52 12.05
N GLU A 6 -21.85 -5.30 12.48
CA GLU A 6 -20.46 -4.97 12.26
C GLU A 6 -19.88 -5.52 10.98
N SER A 7 -20.56 -6.48 10.35
CA SER A 7 -20.05 -7.10 9.13
C SER A 7 -20.78 -6.55 7.93
N PRO A 8 -20.06 -6.16 6.88
CA PRO A 8 -20.68 -5.82 5.62
C PRO A 8 -21.54 -6.99 5.16
N ILE A 9 -22.70 -6.70 4.58
CA ILE A 9 -23.57 -7.72 4.06
C ILE A 9 -22.81 -8.55 3.04
N GLY A 10 -22.90 -9.87 3.18
CA GLY A 10 -22.28 -10.78 2.23
C GLY A 10 -20.86 -11.18 2.53
N VAL A 11 -20.24 -10.61 3.57
CA VAL A 11 -18.88 -11.02 3.94
C VAL A 11 -18.93 -12.36 4.66
N ARG A 12 -18.10 -13.30 4.22
CA ARG A 12 -17.93 -14.61 4.84
C ARG A 12 -16.51 -14.74 5.38
N SER A 13 -16.37 -15.38 6.53
CA SER A 13 -15.07 -15.75 7.03
C SER A 13 -14.49 -16.87 6.15
N PRO A 14 -13.16 -17.07 6.15
CA PRO A 14 -12.58 -18.17 5.37
C PRO A 14 -13.22 -19.52 5.67
N ALA A 15 -13.44 -19.83 6.96
CA ALA A 15 -14.02 -21.10 7.36
C ALA A 15 -15.47 -21.27 6.90
N ASP A 16 -16.18 -20.17 6.67
CA ASP A 16 -17.58 -20.20 6.27
C ASP A 16 -17.79 -20.28 4.76
N CYS A 17 -16.71 -20.17 3.97
CA CYS A 17 -16.79 -20.34 2.54
C CYS A 17 -17.00 -21.82 2.20
N ARG A 18 -18.01 -22.10 1.40
CA ARG A 18 -18.40 -23.48 1.03
C ARG A 18 -18.00 -23.87 -0.38
N SER A 19 -17.46 -22.94 -1.16
CA SER A 19 -17.08 -23.20 -2.54
C SER A 19 -15.92 -22.30 -2.93
N LEU A 20 -15.21 -22.68 -3.98
CA LEU A 20 -14.16 -21.80 -4.54
C LEU A 20 -14.74 -20.48 -5.04
N THR A 21 -15.97 -20.51 -5.55
CA THR A 21 -16.63 -19.28 -5.99
C THR A 21 -16.80 -18.30 -4.82
N GLU A 22 -17.19 -18.80 -3.66
CA GLU A 22 -17.33 -17.97 -2.46
C GLU A 22 -15.98 -17.43 -2.01
N VAL A 23 -14.94 -18.26 -2.01
CA VAL A 23 -13.59 -17.85 -1.66
C VAL A 23 -13.11 -16.72 -2.59
N ARG A 24 -13.31 -16.91 -3.91
CA ARG A 24 -12.87 -15.91 -4.90
C ARG A 24 -13.64 -14.59 -4.75
N THR A 25 -14.92 -14.66 -4.42
CA THR A 25 -15.71 -13.45 -4.15
C THR A 25 -15.11 -12.66 -2.98
N GLU A 26 -14.72 -13.36 -1.91
CA GLU A 26 -14.11 -12.69 -0.76
C GLU A 26 -12.70 -12.16 -1.06
N ILE A 27 -11.92 -12.90 -1.85
CA ILE A 27 -10.62 -12.42 -2.31
C ILE A 27 -10.80 -11.11 -3.11
N ASP A 28 -11.73 -11.09 -4.05
CA ASP A 28 -11.99 -9.89 -4.86
C ASP A 28 -12.41 -8.71 -3.99
N ARG A 29 -13.21 -8.96 -2.95
CA ARG A 29 -13.58 -7.91 -1.99
C ARG A 29 -12.35 -7.35 -1.27
N VAL A 30 -11.47 -8.23 -0.80
CA VAL A 30 -10.24 -7.82 -0.11
C VAL A 30 -9.32 -7.04 -1.06
N ASP A 31 -9.19 -7.51 -2.31
CA ASP A 31 -8.36 -6.81 -3.30
C ASP A 31 -8.85 -5.38 -3.52
N ARG A 32 -10.16 -5.19 -3.55
CA ARG A 32 -10.72 -3.84 -3.67
C ARG A 32 -10.34 -2.96 -2.49
N VAL A 33 -10.39 -3.50 -1.27
CA VAL A 33 -9.96 -2.78 -0.07
C VAL A 33 -8.48 -2.44 -0.15
N LEU A 34 -7.65 -3.39 -0.61
CA LEU A 34 -6.21 -3.15 -0.76
C LEU A 34 -5.94 -2.02 -1.75
N VAL A 35 -6.60 -2.04 -2.92
CA VAL A 35 -6.42 -0.97 -3.92
C VAL A 35 -6.86 0.38 -3.35
N THR A 36 -7.96 0.42 -2.60
CA THR A 36 -8.42 1.63 -1.94
C THR A 36 -7.36 2.17 -0.97
N ARG A 37 -6.70 1.30 -0.22
CA ARG A 37 -5.64 1.70 0.70
C ARG A 37 -4.38 2.15 -0.02
N ILE A 38 -4.07 1.52 -1.15
CA ILE A 38 -2.95 1.96 -1.99
C ILE A 38 -3.24 3.37 -2.53
N ALA A 39 -4.48 3.65 -2.94
CA ALA A 39 -4.88 4.98 -3.39
C ALA A 39 -4.69 6.03 -2.29
N GLU A 40 -5.07 5.70 -1.06
CA GLU A 40 -4.86 6.57 0.08
C GLU A 40 -3.36 6.84 0.30
N ARG A 41 -2.56 5.78 0.27
CA ARG A 41 -1.12 5.88 0.42
C ARG A 41 -0.51 6.74 -0.69
N MET A 42 -0.99 6.56 -1.92
CA MET A 42 -0.53 7.36 -3.06
C MET A 42 -0.79 8.85 -2.84
N GLY A 43 -1.91 9.21 -2.22
CA GLY A 43 -2.20 10.60 -1.88
C GLY A 43 -1.12 11.21 -0.98
N TYR A 44 -0.62 10.42 -0.02
CA TYR A 44 0.46 10.90 0.86
C TYR A 44 1.80 10.95 0.11
N VAL A 45 2.05 10.02 -0.81
CA VAL A 45 3.25 10.08 -1.65
C VAL A 45 3.20 11.34 -2.54
N GLU A 46 2.02 11.67 -3.09
CA GLU A 46 1.84 12.90 -3.85
C GLU A 46 2.22 14.12 -3.02
N ARG A 47 1.74 14.18 -1.77
CA ARG A 47 2.08 15.29 -0.90
C ARG A 47 3.57 15.30 -0.56
N ALA A 48 4.16 14.12 -0.39
CA ALA A 48 5.58 13.99 -0.07
C ALA A 48 6.47 14.61 -1.15
N TRP A 49 6.23 14.29 -2.44
CA TRP A 49 7.09 14.84 -3.48
C TRP A 49 6.93 16.36 -3.61
N GLN A 50 5.73 16.89 -3.36
CA GLN A 50 5.51 18.33 -3.36
C GLN A 50 6.37 19.01 -2.26
N LEU A 51 6.39 18.43 -1.08
CA LEU A 51 7.19 18.94 0.03
C LEU A 51 8.69 18.77 -0.23
N LYS A 52 9.08 17.66 -0.86
CA LYS A 52 10.48 17.43 -1.25
C LYS A 52 10.94 18.46 -2.26
N LEU A 53 10.08 18.88 -3.18
CA LEU A 53 10.40 19.92 -4.14
C LEU A 53 10.75 21.23 -3.43
N ASP A 54 9.93 21.64 -2.44
CA ASP A 54 10.17 22.85 -1.67
C ASP A 54 11.44 22.76 -0.85
N GLN A 55 11.76 21.59 -0.33
CA GLN A 55 12.93 21.35 0.52
C GLN A 55 14.17 20.93 -0.28
N LYS A 56 14.04 20.79 -1.59
CA LYS A 56 15.10 20.30 -2.49
C LYS A 56 15.62 18.93 -2.04
N ALA A 57 14.71 18.08 -1.52
CA ALA A 57 15.06 16.76 -1.04
C ALA A 57 14.99 15.73 -2.17
N GLU A 58 15.71 14.62 -1.98
CA GLU A 58 15.74 13.53 -2.95
C GLU A 58 14.46 12.69 -2.88
N ALA A 59 14.04 12.15 -4.03
CA ALA A 59 12.93 11.19 -4.06
C ALA A 59 13.28 9.92 -3.30
N ASN A 60 14.50 9.41 -3.54
CA ASN A 60 14.95 8.18 -2.88
C ASN A 60 15.67 8.53 -1.57
N VAL A 61 15.09 8.07 -0.46
CA VAL A 61 15.67 8.27 0.87
C VAL A 61 15.90 6.88 1.49
N PRO A 62 17.11 6.28 1.28
CA PRO A 62 17.34 4.88 1.67
C PRO A 62 17.05 4.55 3.12
N TRP A 63 17.40 5.39 4.06
CA TRP A 63 17.11 5.12 5.47
C TRP A 63 15.61 5.05 5.75
N ARG A 64 14.83 5.87 5.06
CA ARG A 64 13.37 5.84 5.20
C ARG A 64 12.79 4.58 4.57
N ASN A 65 13.30 4.19 3.41
CA ASN A 65 12.85 2.98 2.74
C ASN A 65 13.08 1.76 3.64
N GLN A 66 14.25 1.67 4.27
CA GLN A 66 14.54 0.57 5.19
C GLN A 66 13.64 0.63 6.43
N GLN A 67 13.38 1.82 6.94
CA GLN A 67 12.46 1.99 8.08
C GLN A 67 11.05 1.47 7.74
N VAL A 68 10.56 1.77 6.54
CA VAL A 68 9.26 1.28 6.09
C VAL A 68 9.26 -0.25 6.01
N ILE A 69 10.31 -0.83 5.44
CA ILE A 69 10.43 -2.29 5.35
C ILE A 69 10.43 -2.92 6.74
N ASP A 70 11.20 -2.36 7.67
CA ASP A 70 11.26 -2.89 9.04
C ASP A 70 9.89 -2.84 9.72
N LYS A 71 9.17 -1.74 9.56
CA LYS A 71 7.83 -1.58 10.12
C LYS A 71 6.83 -2.56 9.52
N VAL A 72 6.87 -2.73 8.20
CA VAL A 72 5.96 -3.62 7.50
C VAL A 72 6.22 -5.07 7.90
N ARG A 73 7.48 -5.46 8.05
CA ARG A 73 7.83 -6.80 8.52
C ARG A 73 7.28 -7.05 9.93
N ALA A 74 7.39 -6.07 10.81
CA ALA A 74 6.86 -6.20 12.18
C ALA A 74 5.34 -6.34 12.18
N ILE A 75 4.64 -5.53 11.37
CA ILE A 75 3.19 -5.62 11.25
C ILE A 75 2.79 -6.99 10.69
N ALA A 76 3.51 -7.47 9.68
CA ALA A 76 3.24 -8.78 9.09
C ALA A 76 3.31 -9.87 10.16
N ALA A 77 4.33 -9.83 11.00
CA ALA A 77 4.48 -10.81 12.08
C ALA A 77 3.29 -10.75 13.04
N GLU A 78 2.85 -9.55 13.40
CA GLU A 78 1.69 -9.36 14.28
C GLU A 78 0.42 -9.94 13.67
N GLU A 79 0.25 -9.79 12.36
CA GLU A 79 -0.95 -10.21 11.65
C GLU A 79 -0.88 -11.66 11.16
N GLY A 80 0.20 -12.37 11.44
CA GLY A 80 0.35 -13.76 11.03
C GLY A 80 0.66 -13.92 9.54
N VAL A 81 1.19 -12.89 8.90
CA VAL A 81 1.57 -12.92 7.49
C VAL A 81 3.09 -13.12 7.41
N PRO A 82 3.59 -13.96 6.50
CA PRO A 82 5.05 -14.10 6.35
C PRO A 82 5.71 -12.74 6.09
N PRO A 83 6.66 -12.31 6.94
CA PRO A 83 7.31 -11.03 6.75
C PRO A 83 8.00 -10.88 5.40
N ASP A 84 8.56 -11.98 4.86
CA ASP A 84 9.22 -11.96 3.56
C ASP A 84 8.25 -11.63 2.43
N LEU A 85 6.99 -12.07 2.53
CA LEU A 85 5.97 -11.74 1.53
C LEU A 85 5.71 -10.24 1.54
N CYS A 86 5.51 -9.66 2.70
CA CYS A 86 5.24 -8.23 2.81
C CYS A 86 6.45 -7.41 2.38
N GLU A 87 7.66 -7.84 2.72
CA GLU A 87 8.86 -7.15 2.26
C GLU A 87 8.93 -7.14 0.73
N ALA A 88 8.70 -8.28 0.08
CA ALA A 88 8.74 -8.36 -1.38
C ALA A 88 7.74 -7.40 -2.02
N LEU A 89 6.51 -7.37 -1.51
CA LEU A 89 5.46 -6.49 -2.02
C LEU A 89 5.83 -5.02 -1.82
N TRP A 90 6.31 -4.66 -0.64
CA TRP A 90 6.64 -3.26 -0.33
C TRP A 90 7.88 -2.79 -1.09
N ARG A 91 8.87 -3.65 -1.30
CA ARG A 91 10.03 -3.26 -2.11
C ARG A 91 9.62 -2.93 -3.55
N GLN A 92 8.70 -3.71 -4.12
CA GLN A 92 8.18 -3.41 -5.46
C GLN A 92 7.43 -2.07 -5.47
N MET A 93 6.55 -1.88 -4.51
CA MET A 93 5.77 -0.65 -4.42
C MET A 93 6.66 0.57 -4.19
N ILE A 94 7.59 0.49 -3.25
CA ILE A 94 8.53 1.57 -2.96
C ILE A 94 9.33 1.93 -4.21
N GLY A 95 9.85 0.92 -4.92
CA GLY A 95 10.63 1.15 -6.14
C GLY A 95 9.82 1.87 -7.21
N TRP A 96 8.57 1.46 -7.39
CA TRP A 96 7.69 2.11 -8.36
C TRP A 96 7.47 3.59 -7.99
N PHE A 97 7.20 3.87 -6.72
CA PHE A 97 6.94 5.24 -6.27
C PHE A 97 8.19 6.11 -6.27
N ILE A 98 9.37 5.55 -6.05
CA ILE A 98 10.61 6.31 -6.19
C ILE A 98 10.75 6.85 -7.61
N GLN A 99 10.54 6.00 -8.62
CA GLN A 99 10.57 6.43 -10.01
C GLN A 99 9.50 7.48 -10.30
N TYR A 100 8.31 7.27 -9.80
CA TYR A 100 7.20 8.20 -9.95
C TYR A 100 7.55 9.58 -9.37
N GLU A 101 8.09 9.62 -8.14
CA GLU A 101 8.51 10.87 -7.51
C GLU A 101 9.65 11.54 -8.29
N GLU A 102 10.62 10.75 -8.74
CA GLU A 102 11.74 11.29 -9.52
C GLU A 102 11.26 11.98 -10.78
N GLU A 103 10.30 11.37 -11.48
CA GLU A 103 9.72 11.95 -12.68
C GLU A 103 8.95 13.24 -12.37
N LYS A 104 8.18 13.24 -11.27
CA LYS A 104 7.44 14.44 -10.86
C LYS A 104 8.37 15.59 -10.48
N LEU A 105 9.40 15.31 -9.71
CA LEU A 105 10.38 16.32 -9.29
C LEU A 105 11.12 16.89 -10.50
N ARG A 106 11.56 16.02 -11.40
CA ARG A 106 12.26 16.43 -12.62
C ARG A 106 11.36 17.30 -13.50
N GLY A 107 10.13 16.88 -13.71
CA GLY A 107 9.17 17.63 -14.51
C GLY A 107 8.90 19.02 -13.96
N GLN A 108 8.79 19.16 -12.65
CA GLN A 108 8.57 20.46 -12.03
C GLN A 108 9.80 21.36 -12.11
N ILE A 109 11.00 20.79 -11.94
CA ILE A 109 12.23 21.55 -12.07
C ILE A 109 12.38 22.06 -13.50
N GLU A 110 12.14 21.20 -14.49
CA GLU A 110 12.21 21.57 -15.90
C GLU A 110 11.16 22.64 -16.25
N ALA A 111 9.95 22.51 -15.75
CA ALA A 111 8.88 23.46 -15.97
C ALA A 111 9.19 24.82 -15.34
N GLY A 112 9.99 24.85 -14.28
CA GLY A 112 10.39 26.08 -13.61
C GLY A 112 11.53 26.83 -14.27
N LYS A 113 12.13 26.24 -15.29
CA LYS A 113 13.16 26.93 -16.07
C LYS A 113 12.50 27.86 -17.09
#